data_d02e74041aea8a5208b20fb37b519461
#
_entry.id   d02e74041aea8a5208b20fb37b519461
#
_cell.length_a   1.000
_cell.length_b   1.000
_cell.length_c   1.000
_cell.angle_alpha   90.00
_cell.angle_beta   90.00
_cell.angle_gamma   90.00
#
_symmetry.space_group_name_H-M   'P 1'
#
loop_
_entity.id
_entity.type
_entity.pdbx_description
1 polymer ?
#
loop_
_entity_poly.entity_id
_entity_poly.type
_entity_poly.pdbx_seq_one_letter_code
_entity_poly.pdbx_strand_id
1 'polypeptide(L)'
;MTDHDGVHMKTKIILAVVCIGAALSFLTVLFVQDVSTQLWEQSIHTIMESTKQGCTTLRIQLQEAYEDMGNVAVDLEGYSLQQKQEIVEILEHSAQSRHGTELYLSDVPCLSGYGVWDQAVGKQIFGQQRKSGIVNPHISSVTGVNVFNLYIQVLLADGTKAYLVKEYEVDTIVDSFSLSFYDNAGFSYVVNTKGDILIRSPHPGSNKTVRNLFDMLDVPQNAPAQMEAFRQALENSGNGWAVFTYQGEKT
;
A
#
# COMPACT_ATOMS: atom_id res chain seq x y z
N MET A 1 1.69 -53.55 -64.80
CA MET A 1 0.52 -52.78 -64.37
C MET A 1 0.45 -52.70 -62.85
N THR A 2 1.57 -52.72 -62.12
CA THR A 2 1.64 -52.85 -60.63
C THR A 2 2.43 -51.76 -59.94
N ASP A 3 2.98 -50.76 -60.67
CA ASP A 3 3.80 -49.74 -60.03
C ASP A 3 3.04 -48.42 -59.70
N HIS A 4 1.88 -48.21 -60.34
CA HIS A 4 1.06 -47.00 -60.12
C HIS A 4 0.27 -47.03 -58.81
N ASP A 5 -0.18 -48.21 -58.35
CA ASP A 5 -0.95 -48.35 -57.10
C ASP A 5 -0.08 -48.17 -55.86
N GLY A 6 1.20 -48.60 -55.95
CA GLY A 6 2.16 -48.42 -54.84
C GLY A 6 2.52 -46.97 -54.55
N VAL A 7 2.62 -46.15 -55.60
CA VAL A 7 2.91 -44.70 -55.47
C VAL A 7 1.73 -43.95 -54.86
N HIS A 8 0.51 -44.26 -55.30
CA HIS A 8 -0.73 -43.68 -54.76
C HIS A 8 -0.95 -44.02 -53.27
N MET A 9 -0.60 -45.21 -52.85
CA MET A 9 -0.73 -45.62 -51.44
C MET A 9 0.27 -44.92 -50.54
N LYS A 10 1.53 -44.79 -50.97
CA LYS A 10 2.58 -44.03 -50.26
C LYS A 10 2.21 -42.56 -50.11
N THR A 11 1.67 -41.92 -51.14
CA THR A 11 1.23 -40.53 -51.12
C THR A 11 0.08 -40.31 -50.12
N LYS A 12 -0.90 -41.24 -50.07
CA LYS A 12 -2.02 -41.18 -49.10
C LYS A 12 -1.54 -41.33 -47.65
N ILE A 13 -0.56 -42.21 -47.42
CA ILE A 13 0.00 -42.41 -46.07
C ILE A 13 0.78 -41.15 -45.65
N ILE A 14 1.60 -40.58 -46.54
CA ILE A 14 2.33 -39.33 -46.26
C ILE A 14 1.35 -38.18 -45.95
N LEU A 15 0.29 -38.03 -46.75
CA LEU A 15 -0.73 -37.02 -46.54
C LEU A 15 -1.44 -37.21 -45.18
N ALA A 16 -1.79 -38.42 -44.81
CA ALA A 16 -2.41 -38.72 -43.53
C ALA A 16 -1.49 -38.36 -42.36
N VAL A 17 -0.21 -38.71 -42.44
CA VAL A 17 0.79 -38.35 -41.41
C VAL A 17 0.93 -36.85 -41.28
N VAL A 18 0.99 -36.10 -42.39
CA VAL A 18 1.05 -34.64 -42.37
C VAL A 18 -0.20 -34.02 -41.77
N CYS A 19 -1.40 -34.53 -42.11
CA CYS A 19 -2.67 -34.08 -41.55
C CYS A 19 -2.75 -34.33 -40.03
N ILE A 20 -2.32 -35.51 -39.56
CA ILE A 20 -2.27 -35.82 -38.13
C ILE A 20 -1.28 -34.92 -37.41
N GLY A 21 -0.09 -34.70 -37.98
CA GLY A 21 0.91 -33.79 -37.44
C GLY A 21 0.39 -32.35 -37.32
N ALA A 22 -0.27 -31.85 -38.38
CA ALA A 22 -0.89 -30.55 -38.38
C ALA A 22 -2.01 -30.39 -37.32
N ALA A 23 -2.86 -31.42 -37.19
CA ALA A 23 -3.93 -31.46 -36.20
C ALA A 23 -3.38 -31.47 -34.76
N LEU A 24 -2.35 -32.27 -34.50
CA LEU A 24 -1.69 -32.29 -33.18
C LEU A 24 -1.03 -30.95 -32.86
N SER A 25 -0.32 -30.32 -33.82
CA SER A 25 0.27 -29.01 -33.64
C SER A 25 -0.78 -27.95 -33.34
N PHE A 26 -1.90 -27.96 -34.05
CA PHE A 26 -3.00 -27.03 -33.82
C PHE A 26 -3.62 -27.22 -32.43
N LEU A 27 -3.86 -28.45 -32.00
CA LEU A 27 -4.36 -28.76 -30.66
C LEU A 27 -3.39 -28.31 -29.56
N THR A 28 -2.07 -28.50 -29.81
CA THR A 28 -1.04 -28.03 -28.87
C THR A 28 -1.07 -26.50 -28.72
N VAL A 29 -1.21 -25.76 -29.83
CA VAL A 29 -1.31 -24.29 -29.78
C VAL A 29 -2.55 -23.85 -29.02
N LEU A 30 -3.71 -24.46 -29.28
CA LEU A 30 -4.95 -24.15 -28.53
C LEU A 30 -4.80 -24.45 -27.04
N PHE A 31 -4.21 -25.58 -26.71
CA PHE A 31 -3.97 -25.95 -25.30
C PHE A 31 -3.03 -24.96 -24.60
N VAL A 32 -1.93 -24.57 -25.23
CA VAL A 32 -0.97 -23.59 -24.68
C VAL A 32 -1.65 -22.24 -24.49
N GLN A 33 -2.49 -21.80 -25.43
CA GLN A 33 -3.24 -20.55 -25.30
C GLN A 33 -4.22 -20.59 -24.12
N ASP A 34 -4.97 -21.67 -23.99
CA ASP A 34 -5.94 -21.83 -22.90
C ASP A 34 -5.25 -21.86 -21.53
N VAL A 35 -4.20 -22.67 -21.39
CA VAL A 35 -3.40 -22.72 -20.15
C VAL A 35 -2.77 -21.39 -19.82
N SER A 36 -2.22 -20.69 -20.81
CA SER A 36 -1.63 -19.36 -20.60
C SER A 36 -2.68 -18.35 -20.12
N THR A 37 -3.88 -18.37 -20.68
CA THR A 37 -4.98 -17.50 -20.25
C THR A 37 -5.41 -17.81 -18.81
N GLN A 38 -5.58 -19.07 -18.47
CA GLN A 38 -5.96 -19.50 -17.12
C GLN A 38 -4.89 -19.10 -16.09
N LEU A 39 -3.61 -19.32 -16.39
CA LEU A 39 -2.50 -18.91 -15.51
C LEU A 39 -2.47 -17.40 -15.31
N TRP A 40 -2.74 -16.63 -16.36
CA TRP A 40 -2.80 -15.19 -16.29
C TRP A 40 -3.94 -14.69 -15.38
N GLU A 41 -5.15 -15.22 -15.58
CA GLU A 41 -6.32 -14.90 -14.74
C GLU A 41 -6.09 -15.26 -13.28
N GLN A 42 -5.53 -16.46 -13.04
CA GLN A 42 -5.20 -16.90 -11.68
C GLN A 42 -4.14 -16.00 -11.03
N SER A 43 -3.15 -15.56 -11.78
CA SER A 43 -2.12 -14.65 -11.29
C SER A 43 -2.70 -13.30 -10.87
N ILE A 44 -3.55 -12.69 -11.71
CA ILE A 44 -4.23 -11.44 -11.38
C ILE A 44 -5.10 -11.62 -10.13
N HIS A 45 -5.88 -12.69 -10.07
CA HIS A 45 -6.73 -12.97 -8.91
C HIS A 45 -5.90 -13.10 -7.62
N THR A 46 -4.78 -13.80 -7.68
CA THR A 46 -3.88 -13.98 -6.52
C THR A 46 -3.29 -12.65 -6.06
N ILE A 47 -2.81 -11.81 -6.99
CA ILE A 47 -2.26 -10.49 -6.67
C ILE A 47 -3.33 -9.59 -6.05
N MET A 48 -4.53 -9.55 -6.62
CA MET A 48 -5.64 -8.74 -6.10
C MET A 48 -6.06 -9.19 -4.70
N GLU A 49 -6.18 -10.50 -4.46
CA GLU A 49 -6.58 -11.02 -3.15
C GLU A 49 -5.50 -10.73 -2.09
N SER A 50 -4.24 -10.94 -2.42
CA SER A 50 -3.14 -10.63 -1.50
C SER A 50 -3.06 -9.12 -1.21
N THR A 51 -3.24 -8.27 -2.22
CA THR A 51 -3.29 -6.81 -2.04
C THR A 51 -4.44 -6.41 -1.11
N LYS A 52 -5.62 -7.01 -1.30
CA LYS A 52 -6.78 -6.79 -0.44
C LYS A 52 -6.53 -7.23 1.00
N GLN A 53 -5.85 -8.36 1.20
CA GLN A 53 -5.45 -8.83 2.53
C GLN A 53 -4.50 -7.83 3.19
N GLY A 54 -3.47 -7.36 2.47
CA GLY A 54 -2.54 -6.34 2.96
C GLY A 54 -3.26 -5.03 3.36
N CYS A 55 -4.16 -4.54 2.52
CA CYS A 55 -4.99 -3.37 2.84
C CYS A 55 -5.86 -3.59 4.08
N THR A 56 -6.42 -4.80 4.23
CA THR A 56 -7.26 -5.13 5.39
C THR A 56 -6.42 -5.18 6.66
N THR A 57 -5.25 -5.79 6.62
CA THR A 57 -4.31 -5.84 7.75
C THR A 57 -3.89 -4.44 8.19
N LEU A 58 -3.48 -3.60 7.24
CA LEU A 58 -3.12 -2.21 7.52
C LEU A 58 -4.28 -1.43 8.15
N ARG A 59 -5.49 -1.59 7.61
CA ARG A 59 -6.68 -0.94 8.16
C ARG A 59 -6.97 -1.35 9.59
N ILE A 60 -6.88 -2.65 9.91
CA ILE A 60 -7.09 -3.16 11.27
C ILE A 60 -6.05 -2.57 12.22
N GLN A 61 -4.77 -2.58 11.85
CA GLN A 61 -3.71 -2.01 12.68
C GLN A 61 -3.91 -0.51 12.95
N LEU A 62 -4.31 0.26 11.93
CA LEU A 62 -4.60 1.68 12.10
C LEU A 62 -5.83 1.89 12.97
N GLN A 63 -6.86 1.05 12.84
CA GLN A 63 -8.07 1.13 13.67
C GLN A 63 -7.77 0.83 15.14
N GLU A 64 -7.03 -0.24 15.43
CA GLU A 64 -6.57 -0.57 16.77
C GLU A 64 -5.75 0.56 17.39
N ALA A 65 -4.85 1.16 16.59
CA ALA A 65 -4.07 2.31 17.02
C ALA A 65 -4.95 3.53 17.38
N TYR A 66 -6.00 3.80 16.60
CA TYR A 66 -6.97 4.87 16.90
C TYR A 66 -7.82 4.55 18.14
N GLU A 67 -8.22 3.30 18.35
CA GLU A 67 -8.96 2.87 19.55
C GLU A 67 -8.12 3.05 20.81
N ASP A 68 -6.85 2.66 20.77
CA ASP A 68 -5.90 2.88 21.88
C ASP A 68 -5.75 4.37 22.18
N MET A 69 -5.54 5.21 21.16
CA MET A 69 -5.47 6.66 21.33
C MET A 69 -6.78 7.23 21.86
N GLY A 70 -7.93 6.68 21.45
CA GLY A 70 -9.24 7.08 21.92
C GLY A 70 -9.40 6.86 23.43
N ASN A 71 -8.91 5.75 23.95
CA ASN A 71 -8.92 5.47 25.38
C ASN A 71 -8.09 6.50 26.16
N VAL A 72 -6.86 6.79 25.69
CA VAL A 72 -6.01 7.83 26.30
C VAL A 72 -6.68 9.21 26.22
N ALA A 73 -7.35 9.53 25.10
CA ALA A 73 -8.06 10.79 24.96
C ALA A 73 -9.19 10.96 25.98
N VAL A 74 -9.96 9.89 26.22
CA VAL A 74 -11.02 9.90 27.25
C VAL A 74 -10.44 10.14 28.65
N ASP A 75 -9.31 9.51 28.97
CA ASP A 75 -8.63 9.74 30.25
C ASP A 75 -8.19 11.21 30.39
N LEU A 76 -7.71 11.81 29.30
CA LEU A 76 -7.25 13.20 29.28
C LEU A 76 -8.38 14.24 29.40
N GLU A 77 -9.60 13.94 28.96
CA GLU A 77 -10.77 14.83 29.03
C GLU A 77 -11.13 15.21 30.48
N GLY A 78 -10.74 14.39 31.47
CA GLY A 78 -10.93 14.65 32.89
C GLY A 78 -9.98 15.69 33.50
N TYR A 79 -8.96 16.10 32.78
CA TYR A 79 -7.88 16.98 33.27
C TYR A 79 -7.90 18.35 32.61
N SER A 80 -7.46 19.36 33.34
CA SER A 80 -7.23 20.71 32.83
C SER A 80 -5.75 20.92 32.49
N LEU A 81 -5.45 21.92 31.66
CA LEU A 81 -4.06 22.25 31.31
C LEU A 81 -3.21 22.65 32.53
N GLN A 82 -3.83 23.03 33.65
CA GLN A 82 -3.12 23.33 34.92
C GLN A 82 -2.52 22.08 35.54
N GLN A 83 -3.10 20.91 35.26
CA GLN A 83 -2.70 19.59 35.77
C GLN A 83 -1.69 18.92 34.83
N LYS A 84 -0.62 19.63 34.50
CA LYS A 84 0.37 19.17 33.53
C LYS A 84 1.05 17.87 33.94
N GLN A 85 1.31 17.69 35.23
CA GLN A 85 2.04 16.55 35.72
C GLN A 85 1.20 15.27 35.58
N GLU A 86 -0.07 15.32 35.91
CA GLU A 86 -1.00 14.21 35.76
C GLU A 86 -1.22 13.85 34.29
N ILE A 87 -1.31 14.86 33.42
CA ILE A 87 -1.37 14.63 31.95
C ILE A 87 -0.11 13.91 31.47
N VAL A 88 1.07 14.34 31.90
CA VAL A 88 2.35 13.70 31.51
C VAL A 88 2.40 12.26 32.02
N GLU A 89 1.96 11.98 33.25
CA GLU A 89 1.91 10.62 33.78
C GLU A 89 1.01 9.70 32.94
N ILE A 90 -0.15 10.20 32.46
CA ILE A 90 -1.03 9.44 31.55
C ILE A 90 -0.32 9.17 30.23
N LEU A 91 0.34 10.19 29.64
CA LEU A 91 1.07 10.03 28.40
C LEU A 91 2.25 9.07 28.54
N GLU A 92 3.00 9.12 29.64
CA GLU A 92 4.08 8.17 29.95
C GLU A 92 3.57 6.75 30.12
N HIS A 93 2.43 6.57 30.79
CA HIS A 93 1.83 5.26 30.97
C HIS A 93 1.38 4.67 29.63
N SER A 94 0.78 5.47 28.76
CA SER A 94 0.37 5.06 27.42
C SER A 94 1.56 4.74 26.52
N ALA A 95 2.71 5.34 26.79
CA ALA A 95 3.95 5.20 26.04
C ALA A 95 4.76 3.95 26.37
N GLN A 96 4.38 3.13 27.33
CA GLN A 96 5.03 1.83 27.63
C GLN A 96 4.94 0.82 26.47
N SER A 97 4.07 1.05 25.52
CA SER A 97 4.17 0.48 24.19
C SER A 97 5.17 1.30 23.34
N ARG A 98 6.03 0.67 22.55
CA ARG A 98 7.17 1.20 21.75
C ARG A 98 7.01 2.56 21.03
N HIS A 99 5.87 3.23 21.11
CA HIS A 99 5.52 4.43 20.38
C HIS A 99 4.97 5.46 21.36
N GLY A 100 5.72 6.54 21.56
CA GLY A 100 5.35 7.63 22.45
C GLY A 100 4.07 8.34 22.00
N THR A 101 3.28 8.75 22.96
CA THR A 101 2.08 9.57 22.75
C THR A 101 2.33 10.96 23.30
N GLU A 102 1.98 11.98 22.53
CA GLU A 102 2.26 13.36 22.84
C GLU A 102 1.00 14.21 22.72
N LEU A 103 0.85 15.21 23.56
CA LEU A 103 -0.26 16.15 23.52
C LEU A 103 0.20 17.49 22.93
N TYR A 104 -0.21 17.79 21.71
CA TYR A 104 0.06 19.04 21.03
C TYR A 104 -0.99 20.11 21.35
N LEU A 105 -0.51 21.28 21.77
CA LEU A 105 -1.33 22.47 22.03
C LEU A 105 -0.98 23.56 21.02
N SER A 106 -1.95 24.43 20.67
CA SER A 106 -1.80 25.41 19.59
C SER A 106 -0.74 26.49 19.85
N ASP A 107 -0.53 26.84 21.11
CA ASP A 107 0.22 28.04 21.56
C ASP A 107 1.27 27.76 22.64
N VAL A 108 1.45 26.50 23.03
CA VAL A 108 2.48 26.09 23.99
C VAL A 108 3.19 24.83 23.47
N PRO A 109 4.45 24.60 23.89
CA PRO A 109 5.14 23.34 23.63
C PRO A 109 4.29 22.16 24.07
N CYS A 110 4.35 21.06 23.32
CA CYS A 110 3.58 19.87 23.65
C CYS A 110 3.91 19.37 25.06
N LEU A 111 2.91 18.74 25.68
CA LEU A 111 3.15 17.91 26.84
C LEU A 111 3.46 16.50 26.30
N SER A 112 4.57 15.96 26.71
CA SER A 112 5.05 14.67 26.25
C SER A 112 5.69 13.90 27.40
N GLY A 113 5.41 12.62 27.43
CA GLY A 113 6.14 11.70 28.31
C GLY A 113 7.62 11.59 27.98
N TYR A 114 8.03 11.97 26.74
CA TYR A 114 9.41 11.90 26.27
C TYR A 114 10.08 13.25 26.02
N GLY A 115 9.36 14.35 26.18
CA GLY A 115 9.90 15.70 25.97
C GLY A 115 10.20 16.04 24.49
N VAL A 116 9.57 15.35 23.57
CA VAL A 116 9.87 15.41 22.15
C VAL A 116 8.75 16.10 21.37
N TRP A 117 9.08 17.13 20.60
CA TRP A 117 8.11 17.85 19.77
C TRP A 117 8.58 18.06 18.34
N ASP A 118 7.79 17.59 17.38
CA ASP A 118 7.99 17.93 15.97
C ASP A 118 7.10 19.11 15.56
N GLN A 119 7.73 20.29 15.40
CA GLN A 119 7.02 21.52 15.04
C GLN A 119 6.33 21.43 13.68
N ALA A 120 6.87 20.66 12.74
CA ALA A 120 6.28 20.51 11.41
C ALA A 120 4.99 19.70 11.48
N VAL A 121 4.97 18.64 12.28
CA VAL A 121 3.79 17.83 12.58
C VAL A 121 2.70 18.69 13.22
N GLY A 122 3.05 19.45 14.26
CA GLY A 122 2.11 20.36 14.92
C GLY A 122 1.48 21.36 13.95
N LYS A 123 2.27 22.06 13.15
CA LYS A 123 1.77 23.00 12.13
C LYS A 123 0.82 22.34 11.14
N GLN A 124 1.11 21.13 10.70
CA GLN A 124 0.26 20.41 9.76
C GLN A 124 -1.07 20.03 10.39
N ILE A 125 -1.07 19.52 11.61
CA ILE A 125 -2.28 19.10 12.34
C ILE A 125 -3.19 20.29 12.59
N PHE A 126 -2.66 21.38 13.17
CA PHE A 126 -3.45 22.57 13.46
C PHE A 126 -3.94 23.28 12.20
N GLY A 127 -3.18 23.24 11.11
CA GLY A 127 -3.59 23.78 9.81
C GLY A 127 -4.76 23.06 9.17
N GLN A 128 -4.90 21.75 9.41
CA GLN A 128 -5.99 20.96 8.83
C GLN A 128 -7.31 21.06 9.59
N GLN A 129 -7.30 21.43 10.86
CA GLN A 129 -8.48 21.56 11.76
C GLN A 129 -9.43 20.33 11.76
N ARG A 130 -8.90 19.15 11.51
CA ARG A 130 -9.66 17.90 11.51
C ARG A 130 -9.66 17.28 12.91
N LYS A 131 -10.75 16.58 13.27
CA LYS A 131 -10.84 15.89 14.55
C LYS A 131 -9.86 14.72 14.69
N SER A 132 -9.53 14.08 13.58
CA SER A 132 -8.56 12.98 13.52
C SER A 132 -7.97 12.88 12.13
N GLY A 133 -6.82 12.24 12.01
CA GLY A 133 -6.19 12.02 10.71
C GLY A 133 -4.80 11.44 10.83
N ILE A 134 -4.15 11.40 9.68
CA ILE A 134 -2.79 10.89 9.50
C ILE A 134 -1.93 12.04 8.95
N VAL A 135 -0.77 12.24 9.56
CA VAL A 135 0.32 13.01 8.96
C VAL A 135 1.12 12.05 8.09
N ASN A 136 1.25 12.39 6.80
CA ASN A 136 1.92 11.52 5.83
C ASN A 136 3.37 11.22 6.26
N PRO A 137 3.93 10.08 5.78
CA PRO A 137 5.31 9.71 6.06
C PRO A 137 6.30 10.82 5.79
N HIS A 138 7.20 11.04 6.74
CA HIS A 138 8.24 12.06 6.73
C HIS A 138 9.43 11.62 7.60
N ILE A 139 10.54 12.30 7.48
CA ILE A 139 11.66 12.08 8.40
C ILE A 139 11.37 12.84 9.70
N SER A 140 11.28 12.12 10.81
CA SER A 140 11.11 12.71 12.13
C SER A 140 12.27 13.66 12.44
N SER A 141 11.96 14.89 12.81
CA SER A 141 12.97 15.86 13.20
C SER A 141 13.66 15.50 14.52
N VAL A 142 13.11 14.53 15.22
CA VAL A 142 13.57 14.08 16.53
C VAL A 142 14.43 12.83 16.42
N THR A 143 13.90 11.78 15.78
CA THR A 143 14.58 10.47 15.71
C THR A 143 15.40 10.29 14.45
N GLY A 144 15.16 11.11 13.40
CA GLY A 144 15.82 10.98 12.10
C GLY A 144 15.35 9.79 11.27
N VAL A 145 14.37 9.02 11.75
CA VAL A 145 13.80 7.88 11.03
C VAL A 145 12.56 8.28 10.23
N ASN A 146 12.16 7.45 9.27
CA ASN A 146 10.95 7.66 8.50
C ASN A 146 9.73 7.23 9.31
N VAL A 147 8.85 8.19 9.59
CA VAL A 147 7.69 8.00 10.48
C VAL A 147 6.43 8.56 9.84
N PHE A 148 5.28 8.15 10.34
CA PHE A 148 4.01 8.83 10.15
C PHE A 148 3.34 9.03 11.51
N ASN A 149 2.44 10.03 11.62
CA ASN A 149 1.75 10.27 12.87
C ASN A 149 0.25 10.08 12.69
N LEU A 150 -0.35 9.41 13.67
CA LEU A 150 -1.79 9.45 13.88
C LEU A 150 -2.12 10.56 14.87
N TYR A 151 -3.25 11.23 14.69
CA TYR A 151 -3.70 12.24 15.63
C TYR A 151 -5.21 12.22 15.84
N ILE A 152 -5.63 12.55 17.06
CA ILE A 152 -7.03 12.78 17.42
C ILE A 152 -7.14 14.06 18.26
N GLN A 153 -8.23 14.80 18.09
CA GLN A 153 -8.53 15.97 18.88
C GLN A 153 -9.03 15.55 20.26
N VAL A 154 -8.50 16.21 21.28
CA VAL A 154 -8.92 16.08 22.69
C VAL A 154 -9.43 17.43 23.16
N LEU A 155 -10.50 17.44 23.93
CA LEU A 155 -11.02 18.61 24.61
C LEU A 155 -10.80 18.43 26.10
N LEU A 156 -9.87 19.19 26.68
CA LEU A 156 -9.58 19.13 28.10
C LEU A 156 -10.73 19.71 28.94
N ALA A 157 -10.76 19.41 30.26
CA ALA A 157 -11.81 19.82 31.17
C ALA A 157 -12.01 21.35 31.26
N ASP A 158 -10.97 22.13 31.03
CA ASP A 158 -11.00 23.59 30.96
C ASP A 158 -11.44 24.17 29.62
N GLY A 159 -11.83 23.32 28.65
CA GLY A 159 -12.21 23.71 27.29
C GLY A 159 -11.03 23.91 26.33
N THR A 160 -9.81 23.65 26.77
CA THR A 160 -8.62 23.73 25.89
C THR A 160 -8.68 22.63 24.83
N LYS A 161 -8.55 23.02 23.56
CA LYS A 161 -8.42 22.09 22.44
C LYS A 161 -6.97 21.69 22.27
N ALA A 162 -6.73 20.40 22.25
CA ALA A 162 -5.43 19.80 22.04
C ALA A 162 -5.52 18.65 21.01
N TYR A 163 -4.38 18.15 20.57
CA TYR A 163 -4.31 16.94 19.75
C TYR A 163 -3.38 15.93 20.43
N LEU A 164 -3.92 14.75 20.63
CA LEU A 164 -3.13 13.58 20.99
C LEU A 164 -2.50 13.05 19.71
N VAL A 165 -1.19 12.89 19.70
CA VAL A 165 -0.42 12.47 18.52
C VAL A 165 0.43 11.28 18.89
N LYS A 166 0.44 10.26 18.02
CA LYS A 166 1.25 9.06 18.18
C LYS A 166 2.08 8.85 16.93
N GLU A 167 3.39 8.72 17.12
CA GLU A 167 4.35 8.48 16.05
C GLU A 167 4.53 6.97 15.81
N TYR A 168 4.62 6.56 14.55
CA TYR A 168 4.87 5.19 14.13
C TYR A 168 6.00 5.17 13.10
N GLU A 169 6.96 4.28 13.30
CA GLU A 169 7.98 4.02 12.29
C GLU A 169 7.36 3.31 11.07
N VAL A 170 7.66 3.85 9.88
CA VAL A 170 7.15 3.29 8.62
C VAL A 170 7.58 1.85 8.43
N ASP A 171 8.82 1.51 8.81
CA ASP A 171 9.39 0.17 8.64
C ASP A 171 8.62 -0.90 9.44
N THR A 172 8.11 -0.55 10.63
CA THR A 172 7.29 -1.46 11.43
C THR A 172 5.99 -1.87 10.70
N ILE A 173 5.40 -0.94 9.94
CA ILE A 173 4.22 -1.24 9.14
C ILE A 173 4.59 -1.98 7.86
N VAL A 174 5.70 -1.62 7.23
CA VAL A 174 6.17 -2.30 6.01
C VAL A 174 6.34 -3.79 6.25
N ASP A 175 6.92 -4.19 7.37
CA ASP A 175 7.14 -5.60 7.71
C ASP A 175 5.84 -6.39 7.85
N SER A 176 4.75 -5.72 8.27
CA SER A 176 3.46 -6.37 8.47
C SER A 176 2.61 -6.53 7.21
N PHE A 177 2.84 -5.70 6.17
CA PHE A 177 2.12 -5.81 4.90
C PHE A 177 3.04 -5.96 3.67
N SER A 178 4.35 -6.14 3.86
CA SER A 178 5.28 -6.37 2.76
C SER A 178 4.93 -7.66 2.06
N LEU A 179 4.12 -7.51 1.01
CA LEU A 179 3.70 -8.60 0.17
C LEU A 179 4.79 -8.83 -0.87
N SER A 180 5.48 -9.93 -0.72
CA SER A 180 6.35 -10.48 -1.74
C SER A 180 5.54 -11.48 -2.56
N PHE A 181 5.46 -11.27 -3.86
CA PHE A 181 4.79 -12.16 -4.79
C PHE A 181 5.81 -12.92 -5.63
N TYR A 182 5.49 -14.17 -6.00
CA TYR A 182 6.27 -14.96 -6.95
C TYR A 182 7.78 -14.96 -6.66
N ASP A 183 8.19 -15.54 -5.55
CA ASP A 183 9.61 -15.66 -5.17
C ASP A 183 10.37 -14.31 -5.16
N ASN A 184 9.74 -13.27 -4.63
CA ASN A 184 10.25 -11.90 -4.63
C ASN A 184 10.30 -11.19 -6.00
N ALA A 185 9.55 -11.65 -7.01
CA ALA A 185 9.46 -10.92 -8.26
C ALA A 185 8.55 -9.68 -8.18
N GLY A 186 7.60 -9.65 -7.23
CA GLY A 186 6.66 -8.56 -7.00
C GLY A 186 6.95 -7.75 -5.73
N PHE A 187 6.48 -6.52 -5.71
CA PHE A 187 6.57 -5.63 -4.54
C PHE A 187 5.34 -4.73 -4.46
N SER A 188 5.11 -4.12 -3.30
CA SER A 188 3.94 -3.29 -3.03
C SER A 188 4.31 -1.84 -2.70
N TYR A 189 3.39 -0.93 -2.98
CA TYR A 189 3.40 0.46 -2.51
C TYR A 189 2.10 0.76 -1.76
N VAL A 190 2.17 1.63 -0.76
CA VAL A 190 0.99 2.33 -0.23
C VAL A 190 0.96 3.69 -0.88
N VAL A 191 -0.15 4.02 -1.51
CA VAL A 191 -0.35 5.30 -2.20
C VAL A 191 -1.62 5.98 -1.69
N ASN A 192 -1.68 7.30 -1.77
CA ASN A 192 -2.92 8.03 -1.56
C ASN A 192 -3.79 8.03 -2.83
N THR A 193 -5.00 8.58 -2.75
CA THR A 193 -5.93 8.66 -3.87
C THR A 193 -5.43 9.49 -5.06
N LYS A 194 -4.36 10.27 -4.89
CA LYS A 194 -3.71 11.04 -5.96
C LYS A 194 -2.53 10.30 -6.59
N GLY A 195 -2.22 9.09 -6.10
CA GLY A 195 -1.08 8.30 -6.56
C GLY A 195 0.26 8.65 -5.90
N ASP A 196 0.29 9.58 -4.92
CA ASP A 196 1.54 9.85 -4.20
C ASP A 196 1.94 8.65 -3.38
N ILE A 197 3.19 8.22 -3.52
CA ILE A 197 3.73 7.05 -2.85
C ILE A 197 4.06 7.42 -1.40
N LEU A 198 3.28 6.89 -0.48
CA LEU A 198 3.43 7.10 0.96
C LEU A 198 4.43 6.12 1.57
N ILE A 199 4.30 4.84 1.25
CA ILE A 199 5.16 3.78 1.76
C ILE A 199 5.66 2.93 0.60
N ARG A 200 6.94 2.57 0.64
CA ARG A 200 7.62 1.79 -0.39
C ARG A 200 8.05 0.45 0.16
N SER A 201 7.93 -0.57 -0.66
CA SER A 201 8.57 -1.84 -0.35
C SER A 201 10.08 -1.69 -0.24
N PRO A 202 10.74 -2.36 0.73
CA PRO A 202 12.19 -2.45 0.79
C PRO A 202 12.79 -3.26 -0.36
N HIS A 203 11.96 -3.96 -1.14
CA HIS A 203 12.37 -4.82 -2.24
C HIS A 203 13.35 -4.11 -3.20
N PRO A 204 14.44 -4.77 -3.66
CA PRO A 204 15.43 -4.16 -4.55
C PRO A 204 14.84 -3.64 -5.88
N GLY A 205 13.84 -4.32 -6.43
CA GLY A 205 13.16 -3.94 -7.67
C GLY A 205 12.21 -2.74 -7.51
N SER A 206 11.89 -2.31 -6.29
CA SER A 206 11.02 -1.15 -6.09
C SER A 206 11.73 0.15 -6.46
N ASN A 207 11.06 1.03 -7.19
CA ASN A 207 11.63 2.34 -7.51
C ASN A 207 11.75 3.20 -6.25
N LYS A 208 12.96 3.66 -5.93
CA LYS A 208 13.26 4.43 -4.72
C LYS A 208 13.12 5.94 -4.88
N THR A 209 13.01 6.44 -6.11
CA THR A 209 13.07 7.88 -6.43
C THR A 209 11.74 8.48 -6.85
N VAL A 210 10.89 7.72 -7.51
CA VAL A 210 9.58 8.19 -7.98
C VAL A 210 8.69 8.57 -6.81
N ARG A 211 8.06 9.73 -6.87
CA ARG A 211 7.18 10.26 -5.81
C ARG A 211 5.71 9.96 -6.05
N ASN A 212 5.30 9.88 -7.31
CA ASN A 212 3.92 9.58 -7.69
C ASN A 212 3.90 8.37 -8.61
N LEU A 213 2.95 7.47 -8.39
CA LEU A 213 2.79 6.24 -9.14
C LEU A 213 2.60 6.50 -10.65
N PHE A 214 1.85 7.54 -10.98
CA PHE A 214 1.53 7.87 -12.37
C PHE A 214 2.72 8.44 -13.15
N ASP A 215 3.74 8.99 -12.47
CA ASP A 215 5.01 9.37 -13.12
C ASP A 215 5.74 8.15 -13.73
N MET A 216 5.48 6.95 -13.20
CA MET A 216 5.99 5.70 -13.77
C MET A 216 5.10 5.13 -14.86
N LEU A 217 3.79 5.36 -14.77
CA LEU A 217 2.77 4.70 -15.61
C LEU A 217 2.40 5.52 -16.85
N ASP A 218 2.48 6.84 -16.79
CA ASP A 218 2.12 7.75 -17.88
C ASP A 218 3.25 7.82 -18.94
N VAL A 219 3.57 6.68 -19.54
CA VAL A 219 4.57 6.56 -20.61
C VAL A 219 3.88 6.16 -21.92
N PRO A 220 4.42 6.54 -23.10
CA PRO A 220 3.78 6.31 -24.40
C PRO A 220 3.48 4.84 -24.73
N GLN A 221 4.17 3.91 -24.08
CA GLN A 221 3.99 2.47 -24.26
C GLN A 221 2.72 1.93 -23.57
N ASN A 222 2.17 2.67 -22.63
CA ASN A 222 0.99 2.26 -21.87
C ASN A 222 -0.29 2.78 -22.52
N ALA A 223 -1.34 1.97 -22.52
CA ALA A 223 -2.63 2.35 -23.10
C ALA A 223 -3.30 3.44 -22.25
N PRO A 224 -3.51 4.68 -22.78
CA PRO A 224 -4.02 5.79 -21.99
C PRO A 224 -5.37 5.50 -21.31
N ALA A 225 -6.27 4.80 -22.01
CA ALA A 225 -7.59 4.46 -21.47
C ALA A 225 -7.49 3.50 -20.25
N GLN A 226 -6.54 2.58 -20.24
CA GLN A 226 -6.32 1.66 -19.13
C GLN A 226 -5.70 2.39 -17.93
N MET A 227 -4.77 3.29 -18.17
CA MET A 227 -4.15 4.12 -17.13
C MET A 227 -5.17 5.07 -16.51
N GLU A 228 -6.06 5.65 -17.32
CA GLU A 228 -7.16 6.50 -16.83
C GLU A 228 -8.17 5.71 -16.00
N ALA A 229 -8.56 4.51 -16.43
CA ALA A 229 -9.44 3.65 -15.64
C ALA A 229 -8.81 3.26 -14.29
N PHE A 230 -7.51 2.99 -14.27
CA PHE A 230 -6.77 2.71 -13.04
C PHE A 230 -6.70 3.92 -12.11
N ARG A 231 -6.47 5.12 -12.66
CA ARG A 231 -6.50 6.40 -11.92
C ARG A 231 -7.86 6.62 -11.27
N GLN A 232 -8.94 6.46 -12.02
CA GLN A 232 -10.31 6.62 -11.51
C GLN A 232 -10.64 5.59 -10.42
N ALA A 233 -10.19 4.34 -10.56
CA ALA A 233 -10.36 3.34 -9.51
C ALA A 233 -9.65 3.75 -8.22
N LEU A 234 -8.44 4.29 -8.31
CA LEU A 234 -7.68 4.78 -7.16
C LEU A 234 -8.35 5.99 -6.51
N GLU A 235 -8.77 6.99 -7.28
CA GLU A 235 -9.46 8.19 -6.79
C GLU A 235 -10.75 7.87 -6.05
N ASN A 236 -11.49 6.89 -6.54
CA ASN A 236 -12.73 6.42 -5.93
C ASN A 236 -12.52 5.39 -4.81
N SER A 237 -11.27 5.14 -4.40
CA SER A 237 -10.92 4.11 -3.43
C SER A 237 -11.47 2.71 -3.79
N GLY A 238 -11.55 2.44 -5.09
CA GLY A 238 -12.02 1.19 -5.66
C GLY A 238 -10.92 0.16 -5.81
N ASN A 239 -11.29 -1.01 -6.29
CA ASN A 239 -10.36 -2.07 -6.69
C ASN A 239 -10.15 -2.00 -8.20
N GLY A 240 -8.91 -2.18 -8.64
CA GLY A 240 -8.57 -2.19 -10.04
C GLY A 240 -7.21 -2.83 -10.29
N TRP A 241 -6.97 -3.21 -11.53
CA TRP A 241 -5.67 -3.68 -11.99
C TRP A 241 -5.39 -3.09 -13.37
N ALA A 242 -4.14 -2.99 -13.70
CA ALA A 242 -3.69 -2.56 -15.01
C ALA A 242 -2.41 -3.31 -15.39
N VAL A 243 -2.24 -3.54 -16.69
CA VAL A 243 -1.00 -4.05 -17.26
C VAL A 243 -0.25 -2.88 -17.90
N PHE A 244 0.98 -2.69 -17.51
CA PHE A 244 1.77 -1.58 -18.00
C PHE A 244 3.21 -2.01 -18.30
N THR A 245 3.91 -1.22 -19.11
CA THR A 245 5.32 -1.40 -19.40
C THR A 245 6.13 -0.48 -18.48
N TYR A 246 7.07 -1.07 -17.75
CA TYR A 246 7.98 -0.36 -16.88
C TYR A 246 9.41 -0.78 -17.18
N GLN A 247 10.31 0.18 -17.45
CA GLN A 247 11.71 -0.06 -17.83
C GLN A 247 11.89 -1.03 -19.02
N GLY A 248 10.91 -1.07 -19.92
CA GLY A 248 10.93 -1.95 -21.10
C GLY A 248 10.35 -3.34 -20.86
N GLU A 249 9.97 -3.67 -19.65
CA GLU A 249 9.29 -4.93 -19.30
C GLU A 249 7.79 -4.69 -19.10
N LYS A 250 6.99 -5.64 -19.59
CA LYS A 250 5.54 -5.64 -19.38
C LYS A 250 5.24 -6.23 -18.01
N THR A 251 4.62 -5.42 -17.16
CA THR A 251 4.34 -5.73 -15.75
C THR A 251 2.83 -5.72 -15.50
#